data_e369b9ba9974ca6e3bdf3a0d3769838e
#
_entry.id   e369b9ba9974ca6e3bdf3a0d3769838e
#
_cell.length_a   1.000
_cell.length_b   1.000
_cell.length_c   1.000
_cell.angle_alpha   90.00
_cell.angle_beta   90.00
_cell.angle_gamma   90.00
#
_symmetry.space_group_name_H-M   'P 1'
#
loop_
_entity.id
_entity.type
_entity.pdbx_description
1 polymer ?
#
loop_
_entity_poly.entity_id
_entity_poly.type
_entity_poly.pdbx_seq_one_letter_code
_entity_poly.pdbx_strand_id
1 'polypeptide(L)'
;PKLTIVTFVENACVHGIESKSSPGWIFVRIGRQGEGLEIEIEDTGSGMAEAKLTELQNNMCNASIEMLKGGGRVGIINACVRLKMVTENRVEFRVEGEEGVGTTVTIRIPCLQEGKTDAESIAGR
;
A
#
# COMPACT_ATOMS: atom_id res chain seq x y z
N PRO A 1 -6.35 -10.15 -1.63
CA PRO A 1 -6.46 -9.78 -3.03
C PRO A 1 -5.13 -9.46 -3.67
N LYS A 2 -4.69 -10.36 -4.50
CA LYS A 2 -3.40 -10.18 -5.16
C LYS A 2 -3.42 -8.99 -6.13
N LEU A 3 -4.56 -8.67 -6.71
CA LEU A 3 -4.65 -7.53 -7.61
C LEU A 3 -4.42 -6.20 -6.89
N THR A 4 -4.66 -6.19 -5.59
CA THR A 4 -4.42 -5.00 -4.77
C THR A 4 -2.94 -4.64 -4.74
N ILE A 5 -2.08 -5.67 -4.60
CA ILE A 5 -0.64 -5.43 -4.57
C ILE A 5 -0.16 -4.94 -5.94
N VAL A 6 -0.72 -5.49 -7.02
CA VAL A 6 -0.37 -5.05 -8.36
C VAL A 6 -0.64 -3.55 -8.52
N THR A 7 -1.75 -3.07 -7.95
CA THR A 7 -2.08 -1.65 -8.04
C THR A 7 -1.00 -0.78 -7.38
N PHE A 8 -0.48 -1.20 -6.23
CA PHE A 8 0.59 -0.44 -5.58
C PHE A 8 1.87 -0.45 -6.41
N VAL A 9 2.18 -1.59 -7.06
CA VAL A 9 3.35 -1.67 -7.91
C VAL A 9 3.18 -0.77 -9.13
N GLU A 10 1.99 -0.78 -9.73
CA GLU A 10 1.71 0.10 -10.86
C GLU A 10 1.84 1.57 -10.47
N ASN A 11 1.37 1.91 -9.28
CA ASN A 11 1.47 3.28 -8.80
C ASN A 11 2.93 3.70 -8.67
N ALA A 12 3.78 2.80 -8.18
CA ALA A 12 5.22 3.08 -8.06
C ALA A 12 5.83 3.28 -9.45
N CYS A 13 5.41 2.48 -10.44
CA CYS A 13 5.89 2.65 -11.81
C CYS A 13 5.52 4.02 -12.36
N VAL A 14 4.23 4.33 -12.32
CA VAL A 14 3.72 5.51 -13.01
C VAL A 14 4.15 6.80 -12.30
N HIS A 15 4.03 6.83 -10.99
CA HIS A 15 4.26 8.06 -10.24
C HIS A 15 5.67 8.18 -9.67
N GLY A 16 6.42 7.09 -9.70
CA GLY A 16 7.79 7.09 -9.21
C GLY A 16 8.80 6.99 -10.33
N ILE A 17 8.90 5.80 -10.92
CA ILE A 17 9.97 5.49 -11.87
C ILE A 17 9.81 6.24 -13.19
N GLU A 18 8.60 6.25 -13.76
CA GLU A 18 8.39 6.84 -15.08
C GLU A 18 8.52 8.35 -15.10
N SER A 19 8.39 8.99 -13.95
CA SER A 19 8.53 10.43 -13.87
C SER A 19 9.99 10.87 -13.74
N LYS A 20 10.91 9.90 -13.66
CA LYS A 20 12.32 10.15 -13.48
C LYS A 20 13.05 9.87 -14.80
N SER A 21 14.04 10.72 -15.13
CA SER A 21 14.74 10.56 -16.40
C SER A 21 15.77 9.45 -16.38
N SER A 22 16.22 9.01 -15.21
CA SER A 22 17.22 7.95 -15.10
C SER A 22 16.54 6.62 -14.79
N PRO A 23 17.22 5.49 -15.07
CA PRO A 23 16.66 4.17 -14.73
C PRO A 23 16.41 4.05 -13.25
N GLY A 24 15.42 3.23 -12.89
CA GLY A 24 15.09 3.01 -11.51
C GLY A 24 14.68 1.59 -11.23
N TRP A 25 14.43 1.31 -9.96
CA TRP A 25 14.10 -0.02 -9.49
C TRP A 25 12.86 0.00 -8.62
N ILE A 26 12.14 -1.10 -8.61
CA ILE A 26 11.03 -1.30 -7.71
C ILE A 26 11.30 -2.59 -6.97
N PHE A 27 11.28 -2.52 -5.64
CA PHE A 27 11.49 -3.68 -4.79
C PHE A 27 10.19 -3.98 -4.06
N VAL A 28 9.77 -5.24 -4.09
CA VAL A 28 8.60 -5.69 -3.35
C VAL A 28 9.09 -6.71 -2.34
N ARG A 29 8.85 -6.43 -1.08
CA ARG A 29 9.26 -7.33 0.00
C ARG A 29 8.04 -7.71 0.81
N ILE A 30 7.91 -8.99 1.11
CA ILE A 30 6.80 -9.50 1.90
C ILE A 30 7.39 -10.33 3.02
N GLY A 31 7.00 -10.02 4.25
CA GLY A 31 7.52 -10.74 5.39
C GLY A 31 6.49 -10.88 6.49
N ARG A 32 6.84 -11.66 7.50
CA ARG A 32 6.00 -11.81 8.67
C ARG A 32 6.31 -10.72 9.67
N GLN A 33 5.26 -10.26 10.34
CA GLN A 33 5.40 -9.28 11.40
C GLN A 33 4.59 -9.84 12.57
N GLY A 34 5.26 -10.61 13.43
CA GLY A 34 4.54 -11.37 14.43
C GLY A 34 3.66 -12.41 13.75
N GLU A 35 2.36 -12.35 13.99
CA GLU A 35 1.42 -13.24 13.33
C GLU A 35 0.77 -12.60 12.10
N GLY A 36 1.15 -11.37 11.79
CA GLY A 36 0.63 -10.69 10.62
C GLY A 36 1.61 -10.67 9.48
N LEU A 37 1.33 -9.83 8.49
CA LEU A 37 2.16 -9.67 7.31
C LEU A 37 2.56 -8.22 7.15
N GLU A 38 3.74 -8.02 6.59
CA GLU A 38 4.18 -6.70 6.21
C GLU A 38 4.63 -6.74 4.76
N ILE A 39 4.12 -5.82 3.97
CA ILE A 39 4.44 -5.73 2.55
C ILE A 39 5.03 -4.36 2.30
N GLU A 40 6.21 -4.32 1.70
CA GLU A 40 6.86 -3.07 1.34
C GLU A 40 7.02 -2.98 -0.15
N ILE A 41 6.65 -1.84 -0.71
CA ILE A 41 6.88 -1.55 -2.12
C ILE A 41 7.74 -0.29 -2.16
N GLU A 42 9.00 -0.48 -2.51
CA GLU A 42 9.97 0.59 -2.55
C GLU A 42 10.36 0.90 -3.98
N ASP A 43 10.38 2.18 -4.35
CA ASP A 43 10.88 2.57 -5.65
C ASP A 43 12.01 3.58 -5.49
N THR A 44 12.87 3.64 -6.50
CA THR A 44 13.97 4.60 -6.55
C THR A 44 13.63 5.71 -7.53
N GLY A 45 12.36 6.11 -7.56
CA GLY A 45 11.87 7.12 -8.47
C GLY A 45 12.12 8.53 -8.00
N SER A 46 11.24 9.42 -8.41
CA SER A 46 11.44 10.85 -8.11
C SER A 46 11.11 11.20 -6.66
N GLY A 47 10.44 10.31 -5.93
CA GLY A 47 10.05 10.60 -4.57
C GLY A 47 8.99 11.67 -4.50
N MET A 48 8.81 12.21 -3.31
CA MET A 48 7.82 13.26 -3.08
C MET A 48 8.31 14.21 -2.00
N ALA A 49 7.90 15.47 -2.11
CA ALA A 49 8.13 16.42 -1.04
C ALA A 49 7.32 16.01 0.18
N GLU A 50 7.74 16.47 1.34
CA GLU A 50 7.12 16.08 2.60
C GLU A 50 5.62 16.36 2.63
N ALA A 51 5.21 17.50 2.08
CA ALA A 51 3.78 17.84 2.06
C ALA A 51 2.97 16.83 1.27
N LYS A 52 3.52 16.36 0.15
CA LYS A 52 2.83 15.35 -0.66
C LYS A 52 2.80 14.00 0.04
N LEU A 53 3.88 13.64 0.73
CA LEU A 53 3.92 12.39 1.49
C LEU A 53 2.84 12.41 2.57
N THR A 54 2.72 13.52 3.28
CA THR A 54 1.72 13.66 4.33
C THR A 54 0.31 13.56 3.76
N GLU A 55 0.08 14.21 2.63
CA GLU A 55 -1.22 14.16 1.97
C GLU A 55 -1.58 12.73 1.57
N LEU A 56 -0.63 12.03 0.94
CA LEU A 56 -0.87 10.67 0.50
C LEU A 56 -1.08 9.74 1.71
N GLN A 57 -0.27 9.92 2.75
CA GLN A 57 -0.41 9.13 3.97
C GLN A 57 -1.82 9.29 4.55
N ASN A 58 -2.29 10.53 4.63
CA ASN A 58 -3.62 10.79 5.18
C ASN A 58 -4.71 10.21 4.28
N ASN A 59 -4.56 10.35 2.97
CA ASN A 59 -5.57 9.84 2.04
C ASN A 59 -5.66 8.32 2.12
N MET A 60 -4.53 7.63 2.26
CA MET A 60 -4.53 6.18 2.37
C MET A 60 -5.14 5.73 3.69
N CYS A 61 -4.74 6.37 4.78
CA CYS A 61 -5.25 6.02 6.11
C CYS A 61 -6.74 6.30 6.24
N ASN A 62 -7.23 7.33 5.57
CA ASN A 62 -8.63 7.72 5.63
C ASN A 62 -9.42 7.32 4.40
N ALA A 63 -8.90 6.36 3.62
CA ALA A 63 -9.51 5.95 2.37
C ALA A 63 -10.96 5.51 2.59
N SER A 64 -11.83 5.99 1.73
CA SER A 64 -13.24 5.67 1.80
C SER A 64 -13.83 5.70 0.38
N ILE A 65 -15.02 5.13 0.25
CA ILE A 65 -15.68 5.09 -1.04
C ILE A 65 -15.97 6.51 -1.55
N GLU A 66 -16.21 7.44 -0.64
CA GLU A 66 -16.47 8.82 -1.02
C GLU A 66 -15.32 9.44 -1.79
N MET A 67 -14.09 9.08 -1.44
CA MET A 67 -12.93 9.65 -2.09
C MET A 67 -12.79 9.20 -3.54
N LEU A 68 -13.42 8.11 -3.91
CA LEU A 68 -13.35 7.61 -5.27
C LEU A 68 -14.08 8.52 -6.26
N LYS A 69 -14.94 9.38 -5.76
CA LYS A 69 -15.69 10.28 -6.62
C LYS A 69 -14.89 11.52 -7.02
N GLY A 70 -13.79 11.76 -6.33
CA GLY A 70 -12.99 12.98 -6.55
C GLY A 70 -11.95 12.89 -7.61
N GLY A 71 -11.69 11.70 -8.15
CA GLY A 71 -10.62 11.50 -9.12
C GLY A 71 -9.26 11.41 -8.46
N GLY A 72 -8.21 11.77 -9.21
CA GLY A 72 -6.85 11.69 -8.69
C GLY A 72 -6.34 10.27 -8.62
N ARG A 73 -5.77 9.88 -7.49
CA ARG A 73 -5.18 8.54 -7.34
C ARG A 73 -6.23 7.51 -6.98
N VAL A 74 -7.24 7.37 -7.84
CA VAL A 74 -8.37 6.48 -7.58
C VAL A 74 -7.92 5.04 -7.41
N GLY A 75 -6.92 4.60 -8.18
CA GLY A 75 -6.44 3.23 -8.11
C GLY A 75 -5.91 2.87 -6.72
N ILE A 76 -5.04 3.71 -6.17
CA ILE A 76 -4.45 3.40 -4.88
C ILE A 76 -5.48 3.54 -3.75
N ILE A 77 -6.38 4.51 -3.86
CA ILE A 77 -7.46 4.66 -2.87
C ILE A 77 -8.38 3.45 -2.90
N ASN A 78 -8.72 2.98 -4.10
CA ASN A 78 -9.56 1.79 -4.24
C ASN A 78 -8.89 0.57 -3.59
N ALA A 79 -7.57 0.42 -3.80
CA ALA A 79 -6.83 -0.68 -3.19
C ALA A 79 -6.87 -0.58 -1.66
N CYS A 80 -6.71 0.62 -1.12
CA CYS A 80 -6.76 0.83 0.33
C CYS A 80 -8.14 0.51 0.87
N VAL A 81 -9.20 0.93 0.18
CA VAL A 81 -10.56 0.63 0.61
C VAL A 81 -10.78 -0.88 0.66
N ARG A 82 -10.31 -1.60 -0.37
CA ARG A 82 -10.48 -3.05 -0.41
C ARG A 82 -9.74 -3.73 0.76
N LEU A 83 -8.52 -3.29 1.04
CA LEU A 83 -7.77 -3.87 2.14
C LEU A 83 -8.43 -3.58 3.48
N LYS A 84 -9.00 -2.38 3.64
CA LYS A 84 -9.73 -2.06 4.85
C LYS A 84 -10.93 -2.97 5.03
N MET A 85 -11.62 -3.26 3.93
CA MET A 85 -12.80 -4.12 4.01
C MET A 85 -12.43 -5.54 4.41
N VAL A 86 -11.40 -6.13 3.78
CA VAL A 86 -11.07 -7.52 4.09
C VAL A 86 -10.36 -7.68 5.42
N THR A 87 -9.79 -6.60 5.96
CA THR A 87 -9.12 -6.66 7.26
C THR A 87 -9.94 -6.06 8.38
N GLU A 88 -11.18 -5.68 8.09
CA GLU A 88 -12.06 -5.05 9.07
C GLU A 88 -11.41 -3.81 9.69
N ASN A 89 -10.81 -3.01 8.82
CA ASN A 89 -10.15 -1.76 9.18
C ASN A 89 -8.91 -1.92 10.05
N ARG A 90 -8.29 -3.11 10.04
CA ARG A 90 -7.08 -3.33 10.83
C ARG A 90 -5.80 -3.10 10.04
N VAL A 91 -5.89 -2.98 8.72
CA VAL A 91 -4.72 -2.73 7.91
C VAL A 91 -4.15 -1.36 8.22
N GLU A 92 -2.82 -1.26 8.18
CA GLU A 92 -2.13 0.00 8.39
C GLU A 92 -1.32 0.33 7.16
N PHE A 93 -1.27 1.61 6.81
CA PHE A 93 -0.51 2.08 5.67
C PHE A 93 0.51 3.12 6.12
N ARG A 94 1.69 3.06 5.53
CA ARG A 94 2.73 4.05 5.79
C ARG A 94 3.40 4.41 4.49
N VAL A 95 3.61 5.69 4.27
CA VAL A 95 4.33 6.18 3.10
C VAL A 95 5.51 6.99 3.58
N GLU A 96 6.69 6.63 3.09
CA GLU A 96 7.91 7.34 3.44
C GLU A 96 8.69 7.59 2.16
N GLY A 97 9.56 8.58 2.18
CA GLY A 97 10.36 8.84 1.02
C GLY A 97 11.09 10.16 1.12
N GLU A 98 11.83 10.44 0.06
CA GLU A 98 12.60 11.65 -0.03
C GLU A 98 12.62 12.09 -1.49
N GLU A 99 12.38 13.38 -1.71
CA GLU A 99 12.37 13.93 -3.06
C GLU A 99 13.71 13.68 -3.73
N GLY A 100 13.67 13.15 -4.95
CA GLY A 100 14.88 12.82 -5.69
C GLY A 100 15.47 11.47 -5.37
N VAL A 101 14.98 10.78 -4.34
CA VAL A 101 15.52 9.49 -3.91
C VAL A 101 14.55 8.35 -4.18
N GLY A 102 13.30 8.49 -3.76
CA GLY A 102 12.31 7.46 -3.98
C GLY A 102 11.23 7.45 -2.91
N THR A 103 10.36 6.45 -2.99
CA THR A 103 9.22 6.32 -2.10
C THR A 103 9.08 4.87 -1.65
N THR A 104 8.69 4.67 -0.41
CA THR A 104 8.40 3.35 0.13
C THR A 104 6.98 3.35 0.71
N VAL A 105 6.15 2.43 0.23
CA VAL A 105 4.82 2.21 0.78
C VAL A 105 4.87 0.92 1.58
N THR A 106 4.44 0.98 2.83
CA THR A 106 4.39 -0.18 3.71
C THR A 106 2.94 -0.48 4.05
N ILE A 107 2.55 -1.73 3.86
CA ILE A 107 1.20 -2.21 4.18
C ILE A 107 1.37 -3.26 5.26
N ARG A 108 0.76 -3.01 6.42
CA ARG A 108 0.86 -3.93 7.53
C ARG A 108 -0.50 -4.52 7.81
N ILE A 109 -0.59 -5.85 7.71
CA ILE A 109 -1.84 -6.57 7.91
C ILE A 109 -1.67 -7.41 9.15
N PRO A 110 -2.33 -7.05 10.27
CA PRO A 110 -2.19 -7.83 11.50
C PRO A 110 -2.88 -9.16 11.38
N CYS A 111 -2.66 -10.05 12.34
CA CYS A 111 -3.29 -11.35 12.35
C CYS A 111 -4.81 -11.20 12.46
N LEU A 112 -5.56 -11.85 11.56
CA LEU A 112 -7.01 -11.77 11.52
C LEU A 112 -7.61 -13.07 12.05
N GLN A 113 -7.33 -13.36 13.24
CA GLN A 113 -7.82 -14.58 13.84
C GLN A 113 -9.28 -14.59 13.97
N GLU A 114 -9.90 -15.09 13.44
CA GLU A 114 -11.10 -15.10 13.79
C GLU A 114 -11.83 -16.00 13.38
N GLY A 115 -11.29 -16.08 13.43
CA GLY A 115 -11.62 -16.67 13.23
C GLY A 115 -11.37 -17.44 12.97
N LYS A 116 -11.03 -17.71 13.18
CA LYS A 116 -10.74 -18.30 13.09
C LYS A 116 -10.69 -19.05 12.54
N THR A 117 -10.93 -19.27 12.67
CA THR A 117 -10.92 -19.83 12.25
C THR A 117 -10.82 -20.28 11.27
N ASP A 118 -10.94 -20.27 11.54
CA ASP A 118 -10.71 -20.55 10.75
C ASP A 118 -10.15 -21.01 10.13
N ALA A 119 -10.13 -21.20 10.67
CA ALA A 119 -9.57 -21.46 10.19
C ALA A 119 -9.10 -22.03 9.82
N GLU A 120 -9.09 -22.20 10.17
CA GLU A 120 -8.78 -22.55 9.92
C GLU A 120 -8.59 -22.79 9.08
N SER A 121 -8.94 -22.83 9.49
CA SER A 121 -8.82 -22.96 8.88
C SER A 121 -8.50 -22.98 7.83
N ILE A 122 -8.40 -22.96 7.89
CA ILE A 122 -8.10 -22.89 7.10
C ILE A 122 -7.44 -23.13 6.42
N ALA A 123 -7.37 -23.33 7.19
CA ALA A 123 -6.79 -23.46 6.78
C ALA A 123 -6.29 -23.73 6.24
N GLY A 124 -6.48 -23.82 6.70
CA GLY A 124 -6.03 -23.89 6.40
C GLY A 124 -5.57 -23.93 5.97
N ARG A 125 -5.72 -23.95 6.10
CA ARG A 125 -5.61 -23.72 5.88
C ARG A 125 -5.32 -23.57 5.43
#